data_3c9c294b0baca1e18a549bbbf090e75a
#
_entry.id   3c9c294b0baca1e18a549bbbf090e75a
#
_cell.length_a   1.000
_cell.length_b   1.000
_cell.length_c   1.000
_cell.angle_alpha   90.00
_cell.angle_beta   90.00
_cell.angle_gamma   90.00
#
_symmetry.space_group_name_H-M   'P 1'
#
loop_
_entity.id
_entity.type
_entity.pdbx_description
1 polymer ?
#
loop_
_entity_poly.entity_id
_entity_poly.type
_entity_poly.pdbx_seq_one_letter_code
_entity_poly.pdbx_strand_id
1 'polypeptide(L)'
;IDSEHYAAGSIDTAHIADNQSTLAKLAGGTDGNIISYDASGDPVAIATGSDGQVLTSTGAGSPPAFEALPAAGISAGKSIAFAIVFG
;
A
#
# COMPACT_ATOMS: atom_id res chain seq x y z
N ILE A 1 30.25 -5.27 -12.93
CA ILE A 1 29.61 -6.55 -12.62
C ILE A 1 28.13 -6.42 -12.88
N ASP A 2 27.57 -7.30 -13.64
CA ASP A 2 26.15 -7.28 -13.96
C ASP A 2 25.54 -8.66 -13.63
N SER A 3 24.29 -8.86 -14.04
CA SER A 3 23.54 -10.04 -13.65
C SER A 3 24.16 -11.36 -14.13
N GLU A 4 24.94 -11.35 -15.17
CA GLU A 4 25.54 -12.59 -15.65
C GLU A 4 26.74 -13.05 -14.81
N HIS A 5 27.21 -12.21 -13.89
CA HIS A 5 28.31 -12.57 -13.00
C HIS A 5 27.81 -13.24 -11.72
N TYR A 6 26.51 -13.32 -11.53
CA TYR A 6 25.93 -13.95 -10.35
C TYR A 6 24.92 -15.01 -10.78
N ALA A 7 25.05 -16.20 -10.23
CA ALA A 7 24.07 -17.24 -10.48
C ALA A 7 22.75 -16.87 -9.79
N ALA A 8 21.63 -17.36 -10.34
CA ALA A 8 20.34 -17.13 -9.72
C ALA A 8 20.35 -17.64 -8.29
N GLY A 9 19.86 -16.83 -7.38
CA GLY A 9 19.80 -17.21 -5.97
C GLY A 9 21.11 -17.16 -5.22
N SER A 10 22.20 -16.74 -5.86
CA SER A 10 23.52 -16.73 -5.21
C SER A 10 23.69 -15.58 -4.23
N ILE A 11 22.90 -14.52 -4.38
CA ILE A 11 22.93 -13.40 -3.45
C ILE A 11 21.74 -13.55 -2.53
N ASP A 12 21.99 -13.86 -1.27
CA ASP A 12 20.91 -14.06 -0.32
C ASP A 12 21.00 -13.04 0.82
N THR A 13 20.18 -13.24 1.83
CA THR A 13 20.08 -12.29 2.95
C THR A 13 21.44 -12.02 3.61
N ALA A 14 22.28 -13.03 3.71
CA ALA A 14 23.57 -12.88 4.37
C ALA A 14 24.52 -11.97 3.58
N HIS A 15 24.28 -11.80 2.29
CA HIS A 15 25.10 -10.95 1.44
C HIS A 15 24.70 -9.49 1.47
N ILE A 16 23.53 -9.19 2.05
CA ILE A 16 23.00 -7.83 2.12
C ILE A 16 22.95 -7.42 3.59
N ALA A 17 23.76 -6.47 3.97
CA ALA A 17 23.74 -5.96 5.34
C ALA A 17 22.42 -5.25 5.61
N ASP A 18 22.04 -5.16 6.88
CA ASP A 18 20.82 -4.47 7.27
C ASP A 18 20.84 -3.02 6.79
N ASN A 19 19.69 -2.53 6.37
CA ASN A 19 19.47 -1.15 5.97
C ASN A 19 20.27 -0.72 4.74
N GLN A 20 20.69 -1.68 3.93
CA GLN A 20 21.48 -1.37 2.74
C GLN A 20 20.62 -1.15 1.50
N SER A 21 19.39 -1.63 1.47
CA SER A 21 18.49 -1.38 0.34
C SER A 21 17.77 -0.05 0.56
N THR A 22 18.40 1.01 0.14
CA THR A 22 17.83 2.35 0.24
C THR A 22 16.78 2.59 -0.82
N LEU A 23 16.07 3.70 -0.72
CA LEU A 23 15.07 4.05 -1.74
C LEU A 23 15.69 4.11 -3.13
N ALA A 24 16.93 4.58 -3.22
CA ALA A 24 17.60 4.68 -4.51
C ALA A 24 17.91 3.31 -5.12
N LYS A 25 17.95 2.26 -4.31
CA LYS A 25 18.25 0.90 -4.79
C LYS A 25 17.02 0.15 -5.20
N LEU A 26 15.83 0.62 -4.85
CA LEU A 26 14.59 -0.03 -5.24
C LEU A 26 14.24 0.31 -6.68
N ALA A 27 13.60 -0.63 -7.36
CA ALA A 27 13.13 -0.38 -8.71
C ALA A 27 12.13 0.78 -8.71
N GLY A 28 12.15 1.55 -9.78
CA GLY A 28 11.21 2.66 -9.92
C GLY A 28 9.79 2.15 -10.08
N GLY A 29 8.83 3.03 -9.81
CA GLY A 29 7.43 2.70 -9.93
C GLY A 29 6.63 3.92 -10.38
N THR A 30 5.33 3.81 -10.26
CA THR A 30 4.42 4.88 -10.63
C THR A 30 4.25 5.84 -9.45
N ASP A 31 4.22 7.13 -9.76
CA ASP A 31 4.06 8.16 -8.75
C ASP A 31 2.80 7.90 -7.91
N GLY A 32 2.97 7.95 -6.61
CA GLY A 32 1.86 7.78 -5.68
C GLY A 32 1.50 6.35 -5.34
N ASN A 33 2.08 5.37 -6.03
CA ASN A 33 1.81 3.98 -5.68
C ASN A 33 2.45 3.61 -4.34
N ILE A 34 1.85 2.66 -3.68
CA ILE A 34 2.34 2.11 -2.42
C ILE A 34 2.64 0.64 -2.63
N ILE A 35 3.69 0.13 -2.01
CA ILE A 35 4.03 -1.28 -2.11
C ILE A 35 3.39 -2.03 -0.94
N SER A 36 2.69 -3.10 -1.25
CA SER A 36 2.10 -3.98 -0.26
C SER A 36 2.41 -5.42 -0.67
N TYR A 37 1.72 -6.38 -0.09
CA TYR A 37 1.89 -7.78 -0.45
C TYR A 37 0.54 -8.35 -0.88
N ASP A 38 0.57 -9.22 -1.88
CA ASP A 38 -0.65 -9.90 -2.33
C ASP A 38 -0.92 -11.14 -1.48
N ALA A 39 -1.95 -11.90 -1.86
CA ALA A 39 -2.35 -13.08 -1.09
C ALA A 39 -1.26 -14.15 -1.02
N SER A 40 -0.36 -14.16 -1.98
CA SER A 40 0.77 -15.10 -1.99
C SER A 40 1.97 -14.59 -1.22
N GLY A 41 1.91 -13.36 -0.72
CA GLY A 41 3.03 -12.77 0.00
C GLY A 41 4.07 -12.14 -0.90
N ASP A 42 3.76 -11.94 -2.17
CA ASP A 42 4.66 -11.27 -3.09
C ASP A 42 4.41 -9.78 -3.11
N PRO A 43 5.46 -8.97 -3.27
CA PRO A 43 5.28 -7.52 -3.35
C PRO A 43 4.36 -7.15 -4.50
N VAL A 44 3.46 -6.21 -4.25
CA VAL A 44 2.53 -5.73 -5.26
C VAL A 44 2.37 -4.22 -5.10
N ALA A 45 2.18 -3.54 -6.22
CA ALA A 45 1.95 -2.10 -6.20
C ALA A 45 0.47 -1.82 -6.02
N ILE A 46 0.15 -0.98 -5.05
CA ILE A 46 -1.23 -0.51 -4.85
C ILE A 46 -1.37 0.75 -5.69
N ALA A 47 -2.35 0.73 -6.58
CA ALA A 47 -2.56 1.82 -7.51
C ALA A 47 -2.82 3.14 -6.79
N THR A 48 -2.30 4.22 -7.36
CA THR A 48 -2.54 5.56 -6.87
C THR A 48 -4.03 5.86 -6.90
N GLY A 49 -4.54 6.39 -5.79
CA GLY A 49 -5.94 6.79 -5.74
C GLY A 49 -6.17 8.18 -6.30
N SER A 50 -7.39 8.62 -6.25
CA SER A 50 -7.77 9.99 -6.62
C SER A 50 -7.79 10.87 -5.38
N ASP A 51 -7.74 12.16 -5.60
CA ASP A 51 -7.80 13.13 -4.50
C ASP A 51 -9.05 12.88 -3.65
N GLY A 52 -8.85 12.80 -2.36
CA GLY A 52 -9.96 12.57 -1.43
C GLY A 52 -10.22 11.11 -1.11
N GLN A 53 -9.57 10.18 -1.79
CA GLN A 53 -9.72 8.78 -1.46
C GLN A 53 -8.82 8.40 -0.30
N VAL A 54 -9.20 7.36 0.42
CA VAL A 54 -8.43 6.88 1.57
C VAL A 54 -7.99 5.44 1.33
N LEU A 55 -6.84 5.09 1.88
CA LEU A 55 -6.33 3.72 1.79
C LEU A 55 -7.15 2.85 2.74
N THR A 56 -7.81 1.86 2.18
CA THR A 56 -8.80 1.07 2.89
C THR A 56 -8.39 -0.39 2.88
N SER A 57 -8.49 -1.05 4.03
CA SER A 57 -8.30 -2.49 4.07
C SER A 57 -9.47 -3.17 3.38
N THR A 58 -9.15 -4.11 2.50
CA THR A 58 -10.18 -4.89 1.79
C THR A 58 -10.36 -6.28 2.40
N GLY A 59 -9.77 -6.48 3.57
CA GLY A 59 -9.90 -7.73 4.30
C GLY A 59 -8.63 -8.55 4.30
N ALA A 60 -8.60 -9.57 5.14
CA ALA A 60 -7.48 -10.49 5.19
C ALA A 60 -7.35 -11.21 3.86
N GLY A 61 -6.14 -11.40 3.39
CA GLY A 61 -5.89 -12.09 2.13
C GLY A 61 -6.05 -11.24 0.89
N SER A 62 -6.28 -9.95 1.05
CA SER A 62 -6.39 -9.02 -0.08
C SER A 62 -5.55 -7.79 0.18
N PRO A 63 -4.89 -7.23 -0.85
CA PRO A 63 -4.18 -5.98 -0.67
C PRO A 63 -5.14 -4.84 -0.39
N PRO A 64 -4.70 -3.81 0.34
CA PRO A 64 -5.54 -2.64 0.52
C PRO A 64 -5.70 -1.87 -0.80
N ALA A 65 -6.66 -0.96 -0.83
CA ALA A 65 -6.91 -0.16 -2.02
C ALA A 65 -7.36 1.23 -1.59
N PHE A 66 -7.09 2.21 -2.45
CA PHE A 66 -7.62 3.54 -2.24
C PHE A 66 -9.08 3.57 -2.66
N GLU A 67 -9.94 4.06 -1.78
CA GLU A 67 -11.38 4.07 -2.00
C GLU A 67 -11.98 5.36 -1.49
N ALA A 68 -13.12 5.72 -2.03
CA ALA A 68 -13.85 6.86 -1.54
C ALA A 68 -14.32 6.60 -0.12
N LEU A 69 -14.45 7.67 0.67
CA LEU A 69 -14.98 7.54 2.02
C LEU A 69 -16.36 6.91 1.97
N PRO A 70 -16.63 5.93 2.85
CA PRO A 70 -17.94 5.28 2.83
C PRO A 70 -19.06 6.26 3.15
N ALA A 71 -20.17 6.12 2.43
CA ALA A 71 -21.34 6.95 2.68
C ALA A 71 -21.90 6.72 4.08
N ALA A 72 -21.71 5.52 4.60
CA ALA A 72 -22.19 5.21 5.95
C ALA A 72 -21.54 6.12 7.00
N GLY A 73 -20.27 6.46 6.80
CA GLY A 73 -19.61 7.39 7.70
C GLY A 73 -20.23 8.77 7.65
N ILE A 74 -20.59 9.19 6.46
CA ILE A 74 -21.25 10.48 6.29
C ILE A 74 -22.65 10.45 6.91
N SER A 75 -23.35 9.38 6.71
CA SER A 75 -24.68 9.23 7.30
C SER A 75 -24.64 9.28 8.81
N ALA A 76 -23.67 8.65 9.40
CA ALA A 76 -23.50 8.69 10.84
C ALA A 76 -23.23 10.13 11.30
N GLY A 77 -22.39 10.82 10.58
CA GLY A 77 -22.11 12.22 10.88
C GLY A 77 -23.33 13.08 10.73
N LYS A 78 -24.12 12.80 9.72
CA LYS A 78 -25.36 13.52 9.50
C LYS A 78 -26.34 13.27 10.65
N SER A 79 -26.47 12.04 11.07
CA SER A 79 -27.35 11.70 12.19
C SER A 79 -26.92 12.43 13.45
N ILE A 80 -25.64 12.51 13.69
CA ILE A 80 -25.13 13.24 14.84
C ILE A 80 -25.44 14.71 14.72
N ALA A 81 -25.27 15.27 13.54
CA ALA A 81 -25.56 16.67 13.32
C ALA A 81 -27.04 16.96 13.57
N PHE A 82 -27.89 16.08 13.14
CA PHE A 82 -29.32 16.25 13.39
C PHE A 82 -29.64 16.16 14.87
N ALA A 83 -29.01 15.23 15.56
CA ALA A 83 -29.20 15.11 16.98
C ALA A 83 -28.81 16.39 17.72
N ILE A 84 -27.73 17.00 17.26
CA ILE A 84 -27.26 18.24 17.86
C ILE A 84 -28.24 19.37 17.59
N VAL A 85 -28.75 19.42 16.37
CA VAL A 85 -29.67 20.47 16.00
C VAL A 85 -31.01 20.34 16.75
N PHE A 86 -31.41 19.14 16.96
CA PHE A 86 -32.71 18.90 17.57
C PHE A 86 -32.65 18.56 19.04
N GLY A 87 -31.47 18.30 19.50
CA GLY A 87 -31.41 17.90 20.86
C GLY A 87 -30.15 18.26 21.53
#